data_7f0b355c0dd6c5285715c95a2e58238b
#
_entry.id   7f0b355c0dd6c5285715c95a2e58238b
#
_cell.length_a   1.000
_cell.length_b   1.000
_cell.length_c   1.000
_cell.angle_alpha   90.00
_cell.angle_beta   90.00
_cell.angle_gamma   90.00
#
_symmetry.space_group_name_H-M   'P 1'
#
loop_
_entity.id
_entity.type
_entity.pdbx_description
1 polymer ?
#
loop_
_entity_poly.entity_id
_entity_poly.type
_entity_poly.pdbx_seq_one_letter_code
_entity_poly.pdbx_strand_id
1 'polypeptide(L)'
;MLSFVLTLLLAFLPAKSPALGPLEPCKIFGSVYLETDPGRRSYCYGTVYIEPEEAFADVLIFRENNKLFADKPGLWAEAPARDFADYVLLVVTDRSRADFSIHYTTVRSFAGCKTN
;
A
#
# COMPACT_ATOMS: atom_id res chain seq x y z
N MET A 1 -1.17 26.77 -35.14
CA MET A 1 -1.84 27.05 -34.39
C MET A 1 -2.72 26.13 -33.75
N LEU A 2 -3.57 25.55 -34.34
CA LEU A 2 -4.41 24.67 -33.77
C LEU A 2 -3.73 23.61 -33.10
N SER A 3 -2.76 23.16 -33.61
CA SER A 3 -2.16 22.06 -33.06
C SER A 3 -1.71 22.22 -31.66
N PHE A 4 -1.38 23.42 -31.30
CA PHE A 4 -1.00 23.52 -30.03
C PHE A 4 -2.04 23.49 -29.08
N VAL A 5 -3.14 23.65 -29.40
CA VAL A 5 -4.23 23.72 -28.54
C VAL A 5 -4.44 22.30 -28.12
N LEU A 6 -4.28 21.40 -29.01
CA LEU A 6 -4.50 20.07 -28.71
C LEU A 6 -3.54 19.63 -27.72
N THR A 7 -2.41 20.07 -27.81
CA THR A 7 -1.40 19.65 -26.92
C THR A 7 -1.76 19.98 -25.54
N LEU A 8 -2.35 21.08 -25.38
CA LEU A 8 -2.72 21.46 -24.12
C LEU A 8 -3.69 20.54 -23.53
N LEU A 9 -4.61 20.16 -24.26
CA LEU A 9 -5.60 19.32 -23.76
C LEU A 9 -5.00 18.07 -23.28
N LEU A 10 -4.07 17.57 -23.92
CA LEU A 10 -3.51 16.40 -23.52
C LEU A 10 -2.89 16.53 -22.21
N ALA A 11 -2.39 17.61 -21.97
CA ALA A 11 -1.70 17.81 -20.76
C ALA A 11 -2.54 17.58 -19.56
N PHE A 12 -3.78 17.67 -19.68
CA PHE A 12 -4.56 17.49 -18.57
C PHE A 12 -4.92 16.17 -18.27
N LEU A 13 -4.92 15.33 -19.15
CA LEU A 13 -5.36 14.06 -18.89
C LEU A 13 -4.84 13.43 -17.74
N PRO A 14 -3.76 13.50 -17.53
CA PRO A 14 -3.19 12.80 -16.50
C PRO A 14 -3.67 13.12 -15.24
N ALA A 15 -4.29 14.04 -15.23
CA ALA A 15 -4.74 14.39 -14.06
C ALA A 15 -5.21 13.39 -13.21
N LYS A 16 -5.62 12.41 -13.59
CA LYS A 16 -6.20 11.55 -12.79
C LYS A 16 -5.28 11.02 -11.89
N SER A 17 -4.18 11.25 -11.92
CA SER A 17 -3.38 10.66 -11.16
C SER A 17 -3.43 10.73 -9.81
N PRO A 18 -3.38 9.88 -9.11
CA PRO A 18 -3.46 9.88 -7.78
C PRO A 18 -2.18 10.22 -7.29
N ALA A 19 -2.14 10.66 -6.21
CA ALA A 19 -1.01 11.02 -5.64
C ALA A 19 -0.11 9.95 -5.26
N LEU A 20 -0.52 8.77 -5.13
CA LEU A 20 0.33 7.74 -4.66
C LEU A 20 1.50 7.36 -5.52
N GLY A 21 1.37 7.44 -6.78
CA GLY A 21 2.46 7.06 -7.65
C GLY A 21 2.77 5.58 -7.63
N PRO A 22 3.97 5.19 -7.96
CA PRO A 22 4.31 3.79 -8.04
C PRO A 22 4.35 3.14 -6.68
N LEU A 23 4.11 1.87 -6.64
CA LEU A 23 4.08 1.13 -5.40
C LEU A 23 5.48 1.04 -4.80
N GLU A 24 5.60 1.45 -3.56
CA GLU A 24 6.85 1.34 -2.84
C GLU A 24 6.57 0.72 -1.48
N PRO A 25 6.59 -0.59 -1.39
CA PRO A 25 6.23 -1.28 -0.16
C PRO A 25 7.00 -0.84 1.07
N CYS A 26 8.23 -0.47 0.90
CA CYS A 26 9.05 -0.10 2.04
C CYS A 26 8.75 1.27 2.59
N LYS A 27 7.87 2.02 1.94
CA LYS A 27 7.55 3.35 2.40
C LYS A 27 6.12 3.51 2.90
N ILE A 28 5.36 2.44 2.93
CA ILE A 28 3.97 2.52 3.34
C ILE A 28 3.84 2.64 4.85
N PHE A 29 3.12 3.64 5.31
CA PHE A 29 2.80 3.77 6.71
C PHE A 29 1.49 4.56 6.82
N GLY A 30 0.87 4.54 7.96
CA GLY A 30 -0.36 5.27 8.18
C GLY A 30 -1.55 4.33 8.18
N SER A 31 -2.66 4.81 7.68
CA SER A 31 -3.89 4.07 7.70
C SER A 31 -3.97 3.17 6.49
N VAL A 32 -4.15 1.89 6.70
CA VAL A 32 -4.17 0.91 5.61
C VAL A 32 -5.44 0.07 5.69
N TYR A 33 -6.15 -0.05 4.59
CA TYR A 33 -7.31 -0.91 4.53
C TYR A 33 -6.94 -2.14 3.72
N LEU A 34 -7.23 -3.32 4.24
CA LEU A 34 -6.93 -4.55 3.56
C LEU A 34 -8.18 -5.06 2.89
N GLU A 35 -8.22 -4.98 1.57
CA GLU A 35 -9.35 -5.42 0.78
C GLU A 35 -9.22 -6.92 0.52
N THR A 36 -10.30 -7.65 0.59
CA THR A 36 -10.23 -9.09 0.35
C THR A 36 -11.00 -9.51 -0.90
N ASP A 37 -11.76 -8.61 -1.51
CA ASP A 37 -12.54 -8.95 -2.69
C ASP A 37 -11.70 -8.73 -3.95
N PRO A 38 -11.34 -9.79 -4.68
CA PRO A 38 -10.51 -9.64 -5.87
C PRO A 38 -11.17 -8.77 -6.93
N GLY A 39 -12.49 -8.63 -6.89
CA GLY A 39 -13.17 -7.80 -7.86
C GLY A 39 -12.87 -6.33 -7.68
N ARG A 40 -12.25 -5.95 -6.56
CA ARG A 40 -11.92 -4.57 -6.33
C ARG A 40 -10.45 -4.27 -6.53
N ARG A 41 -9.73 -5.19 -7.20
CA ARG A 41 -8.31 -4.98 -7.41
C ARG A 41 -7.99 -3.64 -8.06
N SER A 42 -8.81 -3.19 -8.98
CA SER A 42 -8.50 -1.94 -9.68
C SER A 42 -8.56 -0.73 -8.77
N TYR A 43 -9.15 -0.86 -7.59
CA TYR A 43 -9.21 0.25 -6.67
C TYR A 43 -8.10 0.18 -5.64
N CYS A 44 -7.22 -0.78 -5.75
CA CYS A 44 -6.17 -0.96 -4.76
C CYS A 44 -4.84 -0.43 -5.25
N TYR A 45 -4.03 0.03 -4.30
CA TYR A 45 -2.71 0.54 -4.62
C TYR A 45 -1.80 -0.62 -5.01
N GLY A 46 -2.00 -1.78 -4.43
CA GLY A 46 -1.21 -2.95 -4.75
C GLY A 46 -1.78 -4.19 -4.11
N THR A 47 -1.10 -5.32 -4.27
CA THR A 47 -1.53 -6.58 -3.69
C THR A 47 -0.50 -7.06 -2.69
N VAL A 48 -0.98 -7.69 -1.65
CA VAL A 48 -0.10 -8.11 -0.56
C VAL A 48 -0.42 -9.52 -0.12
N TYR A 49 0.60 -10.28 0.20
CA TYR A 49 0.44 -11.63 0.74
C TYR A 49 0.87 -11.57 2.21
N ILE A 50 0.05 -12.14 3.09
CA ILE A 50 0.40 -12.16 4.50
C ILE A 50 1.20 -13.42 4.75
N GLU A 51 2.49 -13.25 4.95
CA GLU A 51 3.41 -14.34 5.09
C GLU A 51 3.45 -14.83 6.53
N PRO A 52 3.23 -16.11 6.77
CA PRO A 52 3.24 -16.61 8.14
C PRO A 52 4.63 -16.69 8.75
N GLU A 53 5.67 -16.73 7.90
CA GLU A 53 7.02 -16.87 8.42
C GLU A 53 7.78 -15.56 8.28
N GLU A 54 8.25 -15.03 9.37
CA GLU A 54 8.95 -13.77 9.33
C GLU A 54 10.12 -13.77 8.35
N ALA A 55 10.83 -14.87 8.28
CA ALA A 55 12.03 -14.93 7.45
C ALA A 55 11.75 -14.71 5.97
N PHE A 56 10.54 -15.01 5.51
CA PHE A 56 10.24 -14.91 4.10
C PHE A 56 9.45 -13.66 3.73
N ALA A 57 9.16 -12.81 4.68
CA ALA A 57 8.39 -11.60 4.38
C ALA A 57 9.30 -10.49 3.86
N ASP A 58 8.76 -9.68 2.98
CA ASP A 58 9.50 -8.54 2.46
C ASP A 58 9.49 -7.40 3.46
N VAL A 59 8.39 -7.23 4.18
CA VAL A 59 8.23 -6.13 5.09
C VAL A 59 7.62 -6.62 6.40
N LEU A 60 8.12 -6.14 7.51
CA LEU A 60 7.53 -6.47 8.80
C LEU A 60 6.62 -5.33 9.19
N ILE A 61 5.39 -5.65 9.56
CA ILE A 61 4.39 -4.66 9.88
C ILE A 61 4.04 -4.74 11.35
N PHE A 62 4.07 -3.60 12.01
CA PHE A 62 3.60 -3.52 13.37
C PHE A 62 2.26 -2.80 13.33
N ARG A 63 1.23 -3.39 13.92
CA ARG A 63 -0.10 -2.81 13.88
C ARG A 63 -0.27 -1.80 14.99
N GLU A 64 -0.52 -0.56 14.62
CA GLU A 64 -0.75 0.49 15.58
C GLU A 64 -2.24 0.62 15.83
N ASN A 65 -2.64 0.93 17.05
CA ASN A 65 -4.04 1.11 17.34
C ASN A 65 -4.51 2.49 16.94
N ASN A 66 -3.61 3.43 16.82
CA ASN A 66 -3.97 4.80 16.52
C ASN A 66 -3.19 5.27 15.31
N LYS A 67 -3.91 5.77 14.31
CA LYS A 67 -3.30 6.24 13.11
C LYS A 67 -2.21 7.28 13.38
N LEU A 68 -2.37 8.07 14.41
CA LEU A 68 -1.39 9.09 14.69
C LEU A 68 -0.01 8.52 15.06
N PHE A 69 0.03 7.27 15.48
CA PHE A 69 1.31 6.68 15.82
C PHE A 69 1.86 5.84 14.66
N ALA A 70 1.13 5.71 13.59
CA ALA A 70 1.59 4.98 12.42
C ALA A 70 2.31 5.97 11.52
N ASP A 71 3.43 6.48 11.99
CA ASP A 71 4.13 7.58 11.35
C ASP A 71 5.48 7.23 10.74
N LYS A 72 5.80 5.96 10.63
CA LYS A 72 7.03 5.55 9.99
C LYS A 72 6.77 4.30 9.20
N PRO A 73 7.57 4.01 8.18
CA PRO A 73 7.37 2.83 7.36
C PRO A 73 7.23 1.56 8.20
N GLY A 74 6.25 0.77 7.86
CA GLY A 74 5.97 -0.47 8.58
C GLY A 74 5.00 -0.32 9.73
N LEU A 75 4.66 0.89 10.13
CA LEU A 75 3.68 1.09 11.18
C LEU A 75 2.35 1.36 10.52
N TRP A 76 1.42 0.43 10.62
CA TRP A 76 0.13 0.53 9.95
C TRP A 76 -1.00 0.52 10.96
N ALA A 77 -1.95 1.44 10.80
CA ALA A 77 -3.16 1.41 11.59
C ALA A 77 -4.25 0.93 10.64
N GLU A 78 -4.90 -0.18 10.97
CA GLU A 78 -5.88 -0.74 10.08
C GLU A 78 -7.08 0.16 10.00
N ALA A 79 -7.47 0.57 8.81
CA ALA A 79 -8.63 1.42 8.62
C ALA A 79 -9.89 0.58 8.61
N PRO A 80 -10.99 1.07 9.16
CA PRO A 80 -12.22 0.31 9.17
C PRO A 80 -12.89 0.25 7.81
N ALA A 81 -12.56 1.17 6.93
CA ALA A 81 -13.16 1.19 5.60
C ALA A 81 -12.22 1.87 4.64
N ARG A 82 -12.39 1.62 3.35
CA ARG A 82 -11.53 2.20 2.36
C ARG A 82 -11.50 3.70 2.40
N ASP A 83 -12.62 4.33 2.69
CA ASP A 83 -12.70 5.77 2.66
C ASP A 83 -11.79 6.45 3.69
N PHE A 84 -11.39 5.73 4.70
CA PHE A 84 -10.55 6.31 5.73
C PHE A 84 -9.09 5.90 5.63
N ALA A 85 -8.73 5.22 4.56
CA ALA A 85 -7.38 4.69 4.46
C ALA A 85 -6.47 5.56 3.60
N ASP A 86 -5.21 5.63 3.95
CA ASP A 86 -4.22 6.29 3.13
C ASP A 86 -3.84 5.33 2.00
N TYR A 87 -3.87 4.03 2.25
CA TYR A 87 -3.57 3.03 1.25
C TYR A 87 -4.59 1.90 1.32
N VAL A 88 -4.98 1.39 0.18
CA VAL A 88 -5.86 0.23 0.09
C VAL A 88 -5.07 -0.85 -0.59
N LEU A 89 -4.91 -2.00 0.06
CA LEU A 89 -4.14 -3.11 -0.50
C LEU A 89 -5.03 -4.33 -0.60
N LEU A 90 -4.90 -5.07 -1.68
CA LEU A 90 -5.69 -6.27 -1.85
C LEU A 90 -4.90 -7.46 -1.29
N VAL A 91 -5.49 -8.19 -0.38
CA VAL A 91 -4.84 -9.35 0.19
C VAL A 91 -5.08 -10.51 -0.74
N VAL A 92 -4.02 -11.17 -1.16
CA VAL A 92 -4.12 -12.35 -2.02
C VAL A 92 -3.62 -13.55 -1.26
N THR A 93 -4.10 -14.73 -1.63
CA THR A 93 -3.73 -15.95 -0.92
C THR A 93 -2.58 -16.67 -1.59
N ASP A 94 -2.17 -16.22 -2.76
CA ASP A 94 -1.10 -16.86 -3.49
C ASP A 94 0.07 -15.87 -3.53
N ARG A 95 1.17 -16.22 -2.89
CA ARG A 95 2.30 -15.33 -2.84
C ARG A 95 2.79 -14.91 -4.21
N SER A 96 2.71 -15.79 -5.19
CA SER A 96 3.21 -15.48 -6.51
C SER A 96 2.40 -14.38 -7.20
N ARG A 97 1.21 -14.06 -6.68
CA ARG A 97 0.38 -13.04 -7.29
C ARG A 97 0.46 -11.72 -6.51
N ALA A 98 1.26 -11.67 -5.50
CA ALA A 98 1.37 -10.47 -4.67
C ALA A 98 2.48 -9.57 -5.15
N ASP A 99 2.32 -8.28 -4.97
CA ASP A 99 3.39 -7.34 -5.27
C ASP A 99 4.45 -7.43 -4.19
N PHE A 100 4.05 -7.73 -2.97
CA PHE A 100 5.00 -7.91 -1.88
C PHE A 100 4.34 -8.71 -0.76
N SER A 101 5.12 -9.15 0.21
CA SER A 101 4.61 -9.91 1.33
C SER A 101 4.91 -9.21 2.64
N ILE A 102 4.03 -9.41 3.62
CA ILE A 102 4.22 -8.81 4.92
C ILE A 102 4.08 -9.88 6.00
N HIS A 103 4.65 -9.61 7.14
CA HIS A 103 4.48 -10.46 8.30
C HIS A 103 4.26 -9.51 9.46
N TYR A 104 3.28 -9.80 10.31
CA TYR A 104 2.99 -8.93 11.44
C TYR A 104 3.94 -9.23 12.58
N THR A 105 4.63 -8.22 13.05
CA THR A 105 5.56 -8.39 14.16
C THR A 105 4.95 -7.78 15.41
N THR A 106 5.32 -8.31 16.57
CA THR A 106 4.84 -7.76 17.82
C THR A 106 5.86 -6.77 18.39
N VAL A 107 6.96 -6.56 17.71
CA VAL A 107 8.00 -5.65 18.18
C VAL A 107 8.03 -4.43 17.29
N ARG A 108 7.63 -3.29 17.83
CA ARG A 108 7.48 -2.07 17.04
C ARG A 108 8.76 -1.66 16.33
N SER A 109 9.89 -1.84 16.98
CA SER A 109 11.14 -1.41 16.38
C SER A 109 11.59 -2.29 15.22
N PHE A 110 10.93 -3.42 15.00
CA PHE A 110 11.30 -4.28 13.87
C PHE A 110 10.52 -3.90 12.61
N ALA A 111 9.57 -2.99 12.71
CA ALA A 111 8.72 -2.64 11.57
C ALA A 111 9.53 -2.08 10.41
N GLY A 112 9.10 -2.38 9.22
CA GLY A 112 9.72 -1.84 8.02
C GLY A 112 10.33 -2.95 7.16
N CYS A 113 10.96 -2.54 6.09
CA CYS A 113 11.61 -3.50 5.21
C CYS A 113 12.83 -4.04 5.87
N LYS A 114 13.15 -5.29 5.54
CA LYS A 114 14.34 -5.88 6.08
C LYS A 114 15.49 -5.23 5.36
N THR A 115 16.49 -4.84 6.12
CA THR A 115 17.59 -4.22 5.48
C THR A 115 18.68 -5.22 5.41
N ASN A 116 19.56 -5.03 4.53
CA ASN A 116 20.64 -5.96 4.37
C ASN A 116 21.88 -5.51 4.96
#